data_102b45c6934084a0ebc80907be979422
#
_entry.id   102b45c6934084a0ebc80907be979422
#
_cell.length_a   1.000
_cell.length_b   1.000
_cell.length_c   1.000
_cell.angle_alpha   90.00
_cell.angle_beta   90.00
_cell.angle_gamma   90.00
#
_symmetry.space_group_name_H-M   'P 1'
#
loop_
_entity.id
_entity.type
_entity.pdbx_description
1 polymer ?
#
loop_
_entity_poly.entity_id
_entity_poly.type
_entity_poly.pdbx_seq_one_letter_code
_entity_poly.pdbx_strand_id
1 'polypeptide(L)'
;MKTKVLFAALLLSATTAFAQQEKLGSGIDKANMDLSIKPGTDFYRYAAGNWMKNNPLDAEHTDNGAFTDLYEQNQKRIQDIILEYASKPQQKGSLGQKIGSLYNL
;
A
#
# COMPACT_ATOMS: atom_id res chain seq x y z
N MET A 1 -32.25 -9.51 -38.15
CA MET A 1 -32.11 -9.60 -36.71
C MET A 1 -30.86 -10.32 -36.22
N LYS A 2 -30.06 -10.94 -37.04
CA LYS A 2 -28.84 -11.72 -36.64
C LYS A 2 -27.57 -10.87 -36.53
N THR A 3 -27.52 -9.69 -37.10
CA THR A 3 -26.33 -8.80 -37.11
C THR A 3 -26.20 -7.91 -35.86
N LYS A 4 -27.27 -7.66 -35.12
CA LYS A 4 -27.23 -6.83 -33.89
C LYS A 4 -26.69 -7.57 -32.66
N VAL A 5 -26.75 -8.89 -32.66
CA VAL A 5 -26.27 -9.74 -31.55
C VAL A 5 -24.74 -9.91 -31.60
N LEU A 6 -24.16 -9.88 -32.81
CA LEU A 6 -22.69 -9.98 -32.96
C LEU A 6 -21.93 -8.75 -32.47
N PHE A 7 -22.52 -7.56 -32.55
CA PHE A 7 -21.89 -6.32 -32.09
C PHE A 7 -21.89 -6.20 -30.55
N ALA A 8 -22.89 -6.77 -29.87
CA ALA A 8 -22.95 -6.75 -28.41
C ALA A 8 -21.92 -7.71 -27.77
N ALA A 9 -21.59 -8.79 -28.44
CA ALA A 9 -20.59 -9.77 -27.96
C ALA A 9 -19.15 -9.24 -28.08
N LEU A 10 -18.87 -8.34 -29.04
CA LEU A 10 -17.52 -7.79 -29.26
C LEU A 10 -17.17 -6.67 -28.25
N LEU A 11 -18.17 -6.02 -27.64
CA LEU A 11 -17.95 -4.97 -26.64
C LEU A 11 -17.71 -5.52 -25.23
N LEU A 12 -18.04 -6.78 -24.97
CA LEU A 12 -17.84 -7.40 -23.64
C LEU A 12 -16.42 -7.98 -23.46
N SER A 13 -15.64 -8.14 -24.53
CA SER A 13 -14.29 -8.70 -24.45
C SER A 13 -13.18 -7.67 -24.27
N ALA A 14 -13.49 -6.36 -24.21
CA ALA A 14 -12.50 -5.29 -24.09
C ALA A 14 -12.20 -4.85 -22.65
N THR A 15 -12.83 -5.47 -21.65
CA THR A 15 -12.55 -5.19 -20.22
C THR A 15 -11.56 -6.17 -19.61
N THR A 16 -10.74 -6.85 -20.41
CA THR A 16 -9.67 -7.66 -19.85
C THR A 16 -8.53 -6.77 -19.35
N ALA A 17 -8.57 -6.53 -18.05
CA ALA A 17 -7.40 -6.57 -17.19
C ALA A 17 -6.20 -5.73 -17.68
N PHE A 18 -6.23 -4.42 -17.46
CA PHE A 18 -5.01 -3.76 -17.03
C PHE A 18 -4.75 -4.18 -15.57
N ALA A 19 -4.39 -5.43 -15.35
CA ALA A 19 -3.56 -5.78 -14.22
C ALA A 19 -2.26 -5.02 -14.47
N GLN A 20 -2.12 -3.84 -13.85
CA GLN A 20 -0.84 -3.16 -13.77
C GLN A 20 0.08 -4.14 -13.06
N GLN A 21 0.87 -4.86 -13.84
CA GLN A 21 1.97 -5.65 -13.34
C GLN A 21 2.96 -4.63 -12.78
N GLU A 22 2.92 -4.40 -11.47
CA GLU A 22 3.93 -3.59 -10.81
C GLU A 22 5.28 -4.14 -11.23
N LYS A 23 6.03 -3.33 -11.96
CA LYS A 23 7.38 -3.69 -12.39
C LYS A 23 8.20 -3.80 -11.12
N LEU A 24 8.45 -5.02 -10.67
CA LEU A 24 9.30 -5.30 -9.53
C LEU A 24 10.66 -4.65 -9.77
N GLY A 25 11.00 -3.66 -8.97
CA GLY A 25 12.29 -3.00 -9.00
C GLY A 25 13.37 -3.85 -8.30
N SER A 26 14.58 -3.31 -8.21
CA SER A 26 15.68 -3.99 -7.51
C SER A 26 15.49 -4.09 -5.98
N GLY A 27 14.46 -3.46 -5.43
CA GLY A 27 14.28 -3.30 -3.98
C GLY A 27 15.18 -2.25 -3.35
N ILE A 28 16.06 -1.62 -4.15
CA ILE A 28 16.95 -0.55 -3.69
C ILE A 28 16.39 0.78 -4.19
N ASP A 29 15.99 1.63 -3.25
CA ASP A 29 15.63 3.02 -3.55
C ASP A 29 16.86 3.92 -3.43
N LYS A 30 17.39 4.33 -4.58
CA LYS A 30 18.56 5.20 -4.65
C LYS A 30 18.32 6.60 -4.08
N ALA A 31 17.10 7.06 -3.96
CA ALA A 31 16.76 8.34 -3.36
C ALA A 31 17.08 8.38 -1.86
N ASN A 32 17.11 7.21 -1.21
CA ASN A 32 17.46 7.07 0.19
C ASN A 32 18.97 7.16 0.47
N MET A 33 19.79 7.05 -0.56
CA MET A 33 21.25 7.05 -0.44
C MET A 33 21.80 8.48 -0.38
N ASP A 34 22.82 8.72 0.46
CA ASP A 34 23.61 9.95 0.47
C ASP A 34 24.91 9.76 -0.33
N LEU A 35 24.86 10.10 -1.60
CA LEU A 35 26.00 9.93 -2.52
C LEU A 35 27.15 10.90 -2.26
N SER A 36 26.98 11.89 -1.37
CA SER A 36 28.06 12.79 -0.95
C SER A 36 29.05 12.09 0.00
N ILE A 37 28.64 10.99 0.60
CA ILE A 37 29.45 10.18 1.53
C ILE A 37 30.11 9.04 0.77
N LYS A 38 31.40 8.83 1.02
CA LYS A 38 32.14 7.71 0.42
C LYS A 38 31.75 6.40 1.15
N PRO A 39 31.39 5.33 0.44
CA PRO A 39 30.96 4.07 1.05
C PRO A 39 32.03 3.43 1.94
N GLY A 40 33.31 3.65 1.63
CA GLY A 40 34.43 3.17 2.47
C GLY A 40 34.65 3.98 3.75
N THR A 41 34.04 5.14 3.89
CA THR A 41 34.18 5.99 5.09
C THR A 41 33.05 5.73 6.06
N ASP A 42 31.79 5.70 5.57
CA ASP A 42 30.60 5.44 6.36
C ASP A 42 29.53 4.83 5.43
N PHE A 43 29.53 3.50 5.37
CA PHE A 43 28.62 2.78 4.49
C PHE A 43 27.16 2.96 4.92
N TYR A 44 26.88 3.04 6.20
CA TYR A 44 25.52 3.22 6.71
C TYR A 44 24.91 4.54 6.23
N ARG A 45 25.62 5.64 6.42
CA ARG A 45 25.17 6.94 5.93
C ARG A 45 25.16 7.04 4.41
N TYR A 46 26.12 6.39 3.74
CA TYR A 46 26.09 6.31 2.28
C TYR A 46 24.79 5.62 1.79
N ALA A 47 24.42 4.49 2.38
CA ALA A 47 23.29 3.70 1.95
C ALA A 47 21.91 4.27 2.36
N ALA A 48 21.81 4.91 3.54
CA ALA A 48 20.55 5.34 4.13
C ALA A 48 20.52 6.81 4.59
N GLY A 49 21.53 7.61 4.26
CA GLY A 49 21.68 8.96 4.81
C GLY A 49 20.56 9.92 4.46
N ASN A 50 20.03 9.88 3.24
CA ASN A 50 18.91 10.72 2.84
C ASN A 50 17.59 10.22 3.46
N TRP A 51 17.42 8.89 3.57
CA TRP A 51 16.26 8.34 4.28
C TRP A 51 16.22 8.82 5.73
N MET A 52 17.33 8.76 6.45
CA MET A 52 17.44 9.24 7.84
C MET A 52 17.13 10.73 7.99
N LYS A 53 17.56 11.55 7.04
CA LYS A 53 17.27 13.00 7.02
C LYS A 53 15.79 13.29 6.82
N ASN A 54 15.13 12.49 5.97
CA ASN A 54 13.72 12.65 5.63
C ASN A 54 12.76 12.01 6.63
N ASN A 55 13.25 11.08 7.45
CA ASN A 55 12.49 10.36 8.45
C ASN A 55 13.16 10.50 9.83
N PRO A 56 13.12 11.70 10.43
CA PRO A 56 13.68 11.91 11.77
C PRO A 56 12.88 11.10 12.79
N LEU A 57 13.57 10.60 13.82
CA LEU A 57 12.92 9.94 14.95
C LEU A 57 12.04 10.97 15.69
N ASP A 58 10.77 10.65 15.87
CA ASP A 58 9.84 11.46 16.64
C ASP A 58 9.87 11.11 18.14
N ALA A 59 9.07 11.84 18.93
CA ALA A 59 9.04 11.65 20.39
C ALA A 59 8.25 10.41 20.83
N GLU A 60 7.48 9.79 19.92
CA GLU A 60 6.61 8.65 20.24
C GLU A 60 7.32 7.31 19.98
N HIS A 61 8.40 7.33 19.19
CA HIS A 61 9.11 6.13 18.76
C HIS A 61 10.54 6.07 19.34
N THR A 62 10.96 4.89 19.74
CA THR A 62 12.33 4.60 20.21
C THR A 62 13.27 4.24 19.07
N ASP A 63 12.72 3.83 17.95
CA ASP A 63 13.44 3.48 16.73
C ASP A 63 12.65 3.91 15.49
N ASN A 64 13.33 3.94 14.36
CA ASN A 64 12.74 4.25 13.07
C ASN A 64 13.38 3.36 12.00
N GLY A 65 12.56 2.85 11.08
CA GLY A 65 13.05 1.98 10.03
C GLY A 65 11.94 1.30 9.24
N ALA A 66 12.31 0.52 8.23
CA ALA A 66 11.38 -0.13 7.34
C ALA A 66 10.36 -1.05 8.05
N PHE A 67 10.74 -1.64 9.19
CA PHE A 67 9.81 -2.46 9.96
C PHE A 67 8.78 -1.62 10.72
N THR A 68 9.19 -0.48 11.28
CA THR A 68 8.28 0.48 11.94
C THR A 68 7.31 1.03 10.92
N ASP A 69 7.79 1.49 9.77
CA ASP A 69 6.95 1.97 8.66
C ASP A 69 5.95 0.91 8.19
N LEU A 70 6.40 -0.34 8.06
CA LEU A 70 5.53 -1.44 7.65
C LEU A 70 4.44 -1.74 8.70
N TYR A 71 4.80 -1.69 9.97
CA TYR A 71 3.86 -1.87 11.07
C TYR A 71 2.78 -0.78 11.05
N GLU A 72 3.17 0.48 10.96
CA GLU A 72 2.24 1.62 10.90
C GLU A 72 1.32 1.57 9.68
N GLN A 73 1.88 1.29 8.50
CA GLN A 73 1.08 1.10 7.29
C GLN A 73 0.08 -0.05 7.44
N ASN A 74 0.45 -1.13 8.09
CA ASN A 74 -0.44 -2.26 8.33
C ASN A 74 -1.57 -1.89 9.30
N GLN A 75 -1.26 -1.17 10.38
CA GLN A 75 -2.26 -0.65 11.32
C GLN A 75 -3.27 0.26 10.60
N LYS A 76 -2.76 1.17 9.79
CA LYS A 76 -3.62 2.07 8.99
C LYS A 76 -4.51 1.29 8.02
N ARG A 77 -3.99 0.30 7.32
CA ARG A 77 -4.78 -0.54 6.39
C ARG A 77 -5.89 -1.31 7.12
N ILE A 78 -5.59 -1.85 8.30
CA ILE A 78 -6.60 -2.54 9.12
C ILE A 78 -7.68 -1.54 9.56
N GLN A 79 -7.31 -0.35 10.01
CA GLN A 79 -8.23 0.71 10.36
C GLN A 79 -9.13 1.10 9.17
N ASP A 80 -8.54 1.31 8.00
CA ASP A 80 -9.28 1.67 6.78
C ASP A 80 -10.31 0.59 6.40
N ILE A 81 -9.95 -0.71 6.51
CA ILE A 81 -10.86 -1.84 6.28
C ILE A 81 -12.03 -1.83 7.29
N ILE A 82 -11.73 -1.64 8.56
CA ILE A 82 -12.77 -1.59 9.62
C ILE A 82 -13.72 -0.44 9.37
N LEU A 83 -13.21 0.76 9.08
CA LEU A 83 -14.01 1.94 8.79
C LEU A 83 -14.85 1.77 7.51
N GLU A 84 -14.30 1.13 6.49
CA GLU A 84 -15.05 0.82 5.28
C GLU A 84 -16.28 -0.06 5.57
N TYR A 85 -16.11 -1.14 6.34
CA TYR A 85 -17.22 -2.01 6.72
C TYR A 85 -18.21 -1.34 7.68
N ALA A 86 -17.74 -0.45 8.54
CA ALA A 86 -18.59 0.27 9.49
C ALA A 86 -19.42 1.38 8.81
N SER A 87 -18.91 1.99 7.75
CA SER A 87 -19.54 3.14 7.08
C SER A 87 -20.56 2.77 5.99
N LYS A 88 -20.56 1.53 5.52
CA LYS A 88 -21.40 1.08 4.40
C LYS A 88 -22.37 -0.02 4.82
N PRO A 89 -23.60 -0.06 4.25
CA PRO A 89 -24.51 -1.19 4.44
C PRO A 89 -23.85 -2.49 4.02
N GLN A 90 -23.92 -3.50 4.86
CA GLN A 90 -23.33 -4.81 4.65
C GLN A 90 -24.43 -5.88 4.49
N GLN A 91 -24.13 -6.92 3.73
CA GLN A 91 -25.04 -8.08 3.61
C GLN A 91 -25.21 -8.76 4.97
N LYS A 92 -26.45 -9.06 5.35
CA LYS A 92 -26.77 -9.75 6.61
C LYS A 92 -26.01 -11.07 6.75
N GLY A 93 -25.35 -11.26 7.88
CA GLY A 93 -24.56 -12.46 8.19
C GLY A 93 -23.15 -12.49 7.58
N SER A 94 -22.77 -11.48 6.76
CA SER A 94 -21.44 -11.39 6.18
C SER A 94 -20.37 -11.06 7.22
N LEU A 95 -19.09 -11.31 6.88
CA LEU A 95 -17.95 -10.90 7.68
C LEU A 95 -17.90 -9.36 7.83
N GLY A 96 -18.21 -8.64 6.76
CA GLY A 96 -18.25 -7.16 6.78
C GLY A 96 -19.29 -6.65 7.77
N GLN A 97 -20.47 -7.26 7.84
CA GLN A 97 -21.49 -6.89 8.83
C GLN A 97 -20.99 -7.11 10.26
N LYS A 98 -20.35 -8.25 10.53
CA LYS A 98 -19.84 -8.56 11.88
C LYS A 98 -18.77 -7.54 12.32
N ILE A 99 -17.81 -7.20 11.43
CA ILE A 99 -16.76 -6.22 11.69
C ILE A 99 -17.37 -4.83 11.91
N GLY A 100 -18.22 -4.37 10.99
CA GLY A 100 -18.85 -3.05 11.08
C GLY A 100 -19.76 -2.91 12.30
N SER A 101 -20.53 -3.94 12.64
CA SER A 101 -21.39 -3.93 13.84
C SER A 101 -20.57 -3.88 15.13
N LEU A 102 -19.46 -4.61 15.20
CA LEU A 102 -18.60 -4.59 16.38
C LEU A 102 -17.96 -3.22 16.58
N TYR A 103 -17.54 -2.55 15.51
CA TYR A 103 -16.96 -1.22 15.59
C TYR A 103 -17.96 -0.15 16.04
N ASN A 104 -19.25 -0.28 15.68
CA ASN A 104 -20.31 0.69 15.97
C ASN A 104 -21.03 0.41 17.31
N LEU A 105 -20.53 -0.50 18.15
CA LEU A 105 -21.02 -0.72 19.51
C LEU A 105 -20.57 0.39 20.47
#